data_fae8065b33e3c6f0a2281b294e2ebf64
#
_entry.id   fae8065b33e3c6f0a2281b294e2ebf64
#
_cell.length_a   1.000
_cell.length_b   1.000
_cell.length_c   1.000
_cell.angle_alpha   90.00
_cell.angle_beta   90.00
_cell.angle_gamma   90.00
#
_symmetry.space_group_name_H-M   'P 1'
#
loop_
_entity.id
_entity.type
_entity.pdbx_description
1 polymer ?
#
loop_
_entity_poly.entity_id
_entity_poly.type
_entity_poly.pdbx_seq_one_letter_code
_entity_poly.pdbx_strand_id
1 'polypeptide(L)'
;MKLEVNTPLLQAVCNKAVKAVSSKDIIPSLKNFLFDVTEKNIHIIAGDSATYIEKDIPCNTITEVGKTSVDAKDFTKLIGKINSETIILETGSDNKLTIRAGKSKFKLKTIDPDEYVYPENLVLDVDEIKIVLPELKKALKLGSITVSKNATEVYFTGYKIGSAIMTTNRNNLTIYDYSLCADNKLLTQDLVNLIHDLDGEIVEFGYTDDFIEFRADGTRIMGNLLCGLEFFPDNDILAQFEYDKKAVVSKKDLLPVLDRAMIFVEQLGAVEMTFDAHIIKSQLIGNTDADTYEEIGYQCKQKVDGEWKDTDTLDIAIKVNVGMLQEICSSLDSDIIEFELADEVSPLLVKSGPYSVLMASMSVE
;
A
#
# COMPACT_ATOMS: atom_id res chain seq x y z
N MET A 1 -17.53 -32.87 6.52
CA MET A 1 -16.75 -31.91 7.30
C MET A 1 -17.55 -31.42 8.49
N LYS A 2 -17.00 -31.49 9.71
CA LYS A 2 -17.68 -30.96 10.92
C LYS A 2 -16.64 -30.54 11.96
N LEU A 3 -16.73 -29.28 12.40
CA LEU A 3 -15.77 -28.67 13.35
C LEU A 3 -16.44 -27.60 14.21
N GLU A 4 -15.78 -27.29 15.33
CA GLU A 4 -16.05 -26.12 16.16
C GLU A 4 -14.82 -25.21 16.16
N VAL A 5 -15.04 -23.92 15.94
CA VAL A 5 -13.97 -22.90 15.81
C VAL A 5 -14.31 -21.66 16.60
N ASN A 6 -13.27 -20.95 17.08
CA ASN A 6 -13.40 -19.65 17.73
C ASN A 6 -13.93 -18.61 16.75
N THR A 7 -15.06 -17.97 17.09
CA THR A 7 -15.74 -17.02 16.20
C THR A 7 -14.92 -15.76 15.92
N PRO A 8 -14.38 -15.04 16.93
CA PRO A 8 -13.55 -13.86 16.70
C PRO A 8 -12.34 -14.13 15.79
N LEU A 9 -11.67 -15.28 15.99
CA LEU A 9 -10.51 -15.65 15.16
C LEU A 9 -10.92 -15.90 13.70
N LEU A 10 -11.99 -16.66 13.49
CA LEU A 10 -12.52 -16.91 12.15
C LEU A 10 -12.98 -15.61 11.46
N GLN A 11 -13.66 -14.73 12.19
CA GLN A 11 -14.07 -13.42 11.69
C GLN A 11 -12.86 -12.58 11.25
N ALA A 12 -11.81 -12.51 12.07
CA ALA A 12 -10.61 -11.74 11.76
C ALA A 12 -9.94 -12.23 10.48
N VAL A 13 -9.78 -13.56 10.33
CA VAL A 13 -9.18 -14.16 9.13
C VAL A 13 -10.05 -13.96 7.89
N CYS A 14 -11.36 -14.23 7.97
CA CYS A 14 -12.26 -14.06 6.83
C CYS A 14 -12.37 -12.60 6.38
N ASN A 15 -12.32 -11.62 7.31
CA ASN A 15 -12.32 -10.20 6.97
C ASN A 15 -11.06 -9.77 6.19
N LYS A 16 -9.92 -10.42 6.44
CA LYS A 16 -8.70 -10.21 5.65
C LYS A 16 -8.78 -10.96 4.32
N ALA A 17 -9.14 -12.24 4.35
CA ALA A 17 -9.15 -13.10 3.19
C ALA A 17 -10.16 -12.66 2.10
N VAL A 18 -11.32 -12.11 2.49
CA VAL A 18 -12.33 -11.64 1.53
C VAL A 18 -11.85 -10.49 0.64
N LYS A 19 -10.78 -9.78 1.06
CA LYS A 19 -10.17 -8.70 0.27
C LYS A 19 -9.44 -9.21 -0.98
N ALA A 20 -8.97 -10.46 -0.95
CA ALA A 20 -8.37 -11.12 -2.11
C ALA A 20 -9.44 -11.57 -3.14
N VAL A 21 -10.72 -11.58 -2.77
CA VAL A 21 -11.80 -12.08 -3.63
C VAL A 21 -12.33 -10.95 -4.52
N SER A 22 -12.06 -11.02 -5.81
CA SER A 22 -12.58 -10.06 -6.79
C SER A 22 -14.03 -10.35 -7.16
N SER A 23 -14.88 -9.32 -7.14
CA SER A 23 -16.24 -9.43 -7.69
C SER A 23 -16.28 -9.42 -9.22
N LYS A 24 -15.19 -8.99 -9.84
CA LYS A 24 -15.05 -8.86 -11.30
C LYS A 24 -14.47 -10.11 -11.94
N ASP A 25 -14.00 -11.09 -11.14
CA ASP A 25 -13.46 -12.33 -11.68
C ASP A 25 -14.54 -13.09 -12.45
N ILE A 26 -14.14 -13.63 -13.60
CA ILE A 26 -15.02 -14.40 -14.49
C ILE A 26 -15.19 -15.85 -14.04
N ILE A 27 -14.28 -16.34 -13.18
CA ILE A 27 -14.31 -17.71 -12.66
C ILE A 27 -15.20 -17.76 -11.42
N PRO A 28 -16.37 -18.43 -11.47
CA PRO A 28 -17.35 -18.39 -10.37
C PRO A 28 -16.79 -18.94 -9.04
N SER A 29 -15.93 -19.97 -9.08
CA SER A 29 -15.37 -20.60 -7.88
C SER A 29 -14.46 -19.64 -7.09
N LEU A 30 -13.81 -18.68 -7.75
CA LEU A 30 -12.93 -17.68 -7.11
C LEU A 30 -13.70 -16.60 -6.34
N LYS A 31 -15.05 -16.59 -6.40
CA LYS A 31 -15.87 -15.75 -5.49
C LYS A 31 -16.06 -16.36 -4.12
N ASN A 32 -15.57 -17.56 -3.91
CA ASN A 32 -15.77 -18.34 -2.71
C ASN A 32 -14.49 -18.40 -1.85
N PHE A 33 -14.68 -18.72 -0.58
CA PHE A 33 -13.64 -19.35 0.21
C PHE A 33 -13.58 -20.84 -0.09
N LEU A 34 -12.39 -21.41 -0.14
CA LEU A 34 -12.17 -22.83 -0.01
C LEU A 34 -11.77 -23.11 1.44
N PHE A 35 -12.52 -23.95 2.13
CA PHE A 35 -12.21 -24.49 3.46
C PHE A 35 -11.71 -25.92 3.31
N ASP A 36 -10.49 -26.17 3.77
CA ASP A 36 -9.91 -27.51 3.86
C ASP A 36 -9.65 -27.84 5.33
N VAL A 37 -10.44 -28.75 5.88
CA VAL A 37 -10.37 -29.12 7.29
C VAL A 37 -9.56 -30.38 7.45
N THR A 38 -8.43 -30.23 8.13
CA THR A 38 -7.52 -31.32 8.50
C THR A 38 -7.84 -31.87 9.91
N GLU A 39 -6.99 -32.69 10.48
CA GLU A 39 -7.17 -33.18 11.85
C GLU A 39 -6.87 -32.13 12.94
N LYS A 40 -6.25 -31.00 12.60
CA LYS A 40 -5.78 -30.00 13.57
C LYS A 40 -6.35 -28.59 13.34
N ASN A 41 -6.58 -28.22 12.10
CA ASN A 41 -6.94 -26.87 11.70
C ASN A 41 -7.95 -26.84 10.56
N ILE A 42 -8.51 -25.68 10.33
CA ILE A 42 -9.14 -25.30 9.08
C ILE A 42 -8.19 -24.42 8.29
N HIS A 43 -7.83 -24.85 7.09
CA HIS A 43 -7.09 -24.09 6.11
C HIS A 43 -8.08 -23.30 5.26
N ILE A 44 -7.94 -21.98 5.26
CA ILE A 44 -8.81 -21.05 4.53
C ILE A 44 -8.04 -20.49 3.36
N ILE A 45 -8.57 -20.67 2.16
CA ILE A 45 -8.01 -20.17 0.91
C ILE A 45 -9.02 -19.19 0.29
N ALA A 46 -8.53 -18.06 -0.16
CA ALA A 46 -9.28 -17.06 -0.90
C ALA A 46 -8.41 -16.40 -1.95
N GLY A 47 -9.00 -15.99 -3.07
CA GLY A 47 -8.23 -15.31 -4.09
C GLY A 47 -9.06 -15.00 -5.33
N ASP A 48 -8.38 -14.44 -6.31
CA ASP A 48 -8.88 -14.27 -7.66
C ASP A 48 -7.89 -14.87 -8.65
N SER A 49 -8.02 -14.56 -9.94
CA SER A 49 -7.12 -15.08 -10.98
C SER A 49 -5.69 -14.58 -10.90
N ALA A 50 -5.40 -13.59 -10.05
CA ALA A 50 -4.10 -12.93 -9.94
C ALA A 50 -3.46 -12.98 -8.56
N THR A 51 -4.27 -13.05 -7.49
CA THR A 51 -3.79 -12.91 -6.11
C THR A 51 -4.53 -13.86 -5.17
N TYR A 52 -3.78 -14.52 -4.27
CA TYR A 52 -4.31 -15.47 -3.30
C TYR A 52 -3.81 -15.15 -1.89
N ILE A 53 -4.65 -15.48 -0.91
CA ILE A 53 -4.31 -15.49 0.52
C ILE A 53 -4.76 -16.80 1.14
N GLU A 54 -3.94 -17.35 2.01
CA GLU A 54 -4.28 -18.53 2.79
C GLU A 54 -3.82 -18.39 4.23
N LYS A 55 -4.57 -19.00 5.13
CA LYS A 55 -4.29 -19.03 6.56
C LYS A 55 -4.84 -20.28 7.20
N ASP A 56 -4.03 -20.87 8.08
CA ASP A 56 -4.47 -21.91 9.00
C ASP A 56 -5.07 -21.31 10.28
N ILE A 57 -6.23 -21.84 10.70
CA ILE A 57 -6.86 -21.50 11.98
C ILE A 57 -6.99 -22.76 12.81
N PRO A 58 -6.49 -22.77 14.06
CA PRO A 58 -6.72 -23.90 14.96
C PRO A 58 -8.20 -24.02 15.31
N CYS A 59 -8.69 -25.25 15.34
CA CYS A 59 -10.06 -25.57 15.70
C CYS A 59 -10.15 -26.06 17.15
N ASN A 60 -11.24 -25.72 17.84
CA ASN A 60 -11.52 -26.21 19.19
C ASN A 60 -11.78 -27.71 19.18
N THR A 61 -12.56 -28.19 18.21
CA THR A 61 -12.88 -29.60 18.00
C THR A 61 -13.09 -29.87 16.52
N ILE A 62 -12.52 -30.97 16.03
CA ILE A 62 -12.76 -31.47 14.66
C ILE A 62 -13.36 -32.87 14.81
N THR A 63 -14.59 -33.00 14.33
CA THR A 63 -15.31 -34.28 14.37
C THR A 63 -15.18 -35.02 13.04
N GLU A 64 -15.10 -34.26 11.93
CA GLU A 64 -15.05 -34.82 10.58
C GLU A 64 -14.22 -33.89 9.69
N VAL A 65 -13.19 -34.40 9.07
CA VAL A 65 -12.35 -33.70 8.09
C VAL A 65 -13.08 -33.56 6.73
N GLY A 66 -12.55 -32.73 5.84
CA GLY A 66 -13.06 -32.61 4.48
C GLY A 66 -13.03 -31.17 3.99
N LYS A 67 -13.47 -30.98 2.75
CA LYS A 67 -13.43 -29.68 2.05
C LYS A 67 -14.83 -29.16 1.78
N THR A 68 -14.94 -27.84 1.65
CA THR A 68 -16.15 -27.17 1.16
C THR A 68 -15.81 -25.80 0.60
N SER A 69 -16.62 -25.35 -0.35
CA SER A 69 -16.44 -24.02 -0.92
C SER A 69 -17.73 -23.21 -0.77
N VAL A 70 -17.64 -22.01 -0.22
CA VAL A 70 -18.78 -21.15 0.13
C VAL A 70 -18.54 -19.72 -0.29
N ASP A 71 -19.60 -18.99 -0.71
CA ASP A 71 -19.47 -17.57 -1.08
C ASP A 71 -18.79 -16.77 0.02
N ALA A 72 -17.67 -16.14 -0.33
CA ALA A 72 -16.77 -15.47 0.62
C ALA A 72 -17.42 -14.23 1.25
N LYS A 73 -18.16 -13.45 0.46
CA LYS A 73 -18.79 -12.21 0.92
C LYS A 73 -19.99 -12.49 1.81
N ASP A 74 -20.84 -13.43 1.41
CA ASP A 74 -22.01 -13.80 2.20
C ASP A 74 -21.62 -14.50 3.49
N PHE A 75 -20.63 -15.39 3.45
CA PHE A 75 -20.08 -16.01 4.65
C PHE A 75 -19.51 -14.97 5.61
N THR A 76 -18.63 -14.07 5.14
CA THR A 76 -18.00 -13.03 5.97
C THR A 76 -19.03 -12.09 6.58
N LYS A 77 -20.03 -11.64 5.80
CA LYS A 77 -21.12 -10.80 6.31
C LYS A 77 -21.93 -11.49 7.39
N LEU A 78 -22.24 -12.78 7.19
CA LEU A 78 -23.04 -13.56 8.13
C LEU A 78 -22.28 -13.76 9.44
N ILE A 79 -21.02 -14.30 9.39
CA ILE A 79 -20.25 -14.54 10.60
C ILE A 79 -19.94 -13.24 11.36
N GLY A 80 -19.75 -12.13 10.64
CA GLY A 80 -19.52 -10.80 11.23
C GLY A 80 -20.67 -10.28 12.10
N LYS A 81 -21.87 -10.91 12.03
CA LYS A 81 -23.04 -10.59 12.87
C LYS A 81 -23.25 -11.59 14.00
N ILE A 82 -22.38 -12.58 14.13
CA ILE A 82 -22.48 -13.60 15.20
C ILE A 82 -21.62 -13.18 16.38
N ASN A 83 -22.23 -13.13 17.57
CA ASN A 83 -21.56 -12.73 18.81
C ASN A 83 -21.24 -13.90 19.75
N SER A 84 -21.46 -15.18 19.34
CA SER A 84 -21.08 -16.34 20.13
C SER A 84 -19.57 -16.54 20.16
N GLU A 85 -19.03 -17.04 21.25
CA GLU A 85 -17.59 -17.31 21.39
C GLU A 85 -17.10 -18.36 20.39
N THR A 86 -17.94 -19.39 20.14
CA THR A 86 -17.65 -20.45 19.16
C THR A 86 -18.81 -20.64 18.21
N ILE A 87 -18.52 -21.16 17.02
CA ILE A 87 -19.48 -21.63 16.03
C ILE A 87 -19.13 -23.04 15.58
N ILE A 88 -20.16 -23.79 15.21
CA ILE A 88 -20.01 -25.10 14.60
C ILE A 88 -20.30 -24.95 13.10
N LEU A 89 -19.35 -25.42 12.28
CA LEU A 89 -19.47 -25.55 10.84
C LEU A 89 -19.68 -27.02 10.47
N GLU A 90 -20.70 -27.30 9.67
CA GLU A 90 -21.07 -28.68 9.29
C GLU A 90 -21.56 -28.70 7.83
N THR A 91 -20.93 -29.52 6.99
CA THR A 91 -21.42 -29.79 5.63
C THR A 91 -22.29 -31.05 5.65
N GLY A 92 -23.48 -30.93 5.05
CA GLY A 92 -24.40 -32.05 4.85
C GLY A 92 -24.33 -32.59 3.42
N SER A 93 -25.11 -33.64 3.15
CA SER A 93 -25.29 -34.19 1.80
C SER A 93 -26.16 -33.31 0.88
N ASP A 94 -26.71 -32.20 1.41
CA ASP A 94 -27.60 -31.27 0.70
C ASP A 94 -26.85 -30.10 0.01
N ASN A 95 -25.55 -30.21 -0.17
CA ASN A 95 -24.68 -29.15 -0.73
C ASN A 95 -24.85 -27.81 -0.01
N LYS A 96 -24.93 -27.85 1.32
CA LYS A 96 -25.02 -26.65 2.17
C LYS A 96 -24.06 -26.73 3.35
N LEU A 97 -23.45 -25.60 3.64
CA LEU A 97 -22.74 -25.36 4.88
C LEU A 97 -23.72 -24.89 5.94
N THR A 98 -23.91 -25.68 6.98
CA THR A 98 -24.68 -25.33 8.16
C THR A 98 -23.77 -24.65 9.18
N ILE A 99 -24.15 -23.47 9.66
CA ILE A 99 -23.45 -22.70 10.68
C ILE A 99 -24.38 -22.66 11.91
N ARG A 100 -23.88 -23.15 13.05
CA ARG A 100 -24.62 -23.12 14.33
C ARG A 100 -23.92 -22.19 15.32
N ALA A 101 -24.65 -21.25 15.87
CA ALA A 101 -24.18 -20.28 16.86
C ALA A 101 -25.19 -20.21 18.02
N GLY A 102 -24.89 -20.87 19.13
CA GLY A 102 -25.86 -21.04 20.23
C GLY A 102 -27.17 -21.65 19.76
N LYS A 103 -28.28 -20.92 19.86
CA LYS A 103 -29.61 -21.37 19.40
C LYS A 103 -29.88 -21.08 17.91
N SER A 104 -29.02 -20.32 17.25
CA SER A 104 -29.20 -19.91 15.86
C SER A 104 -28.60 -20.94 14.91
N LYS A 105 -29.26 -21.12 13.77
CA LYS A 105 -28.81 -22.02 12.69
C LYS A 105 -29.00 -21.34 11.34
N PHE A 106 -27.93 -21.27 10.57
CA PHE A 106 -27.91 -20.72 9.22
C PHE A 106 -27.45 -21.79 8.23
N LYS A 107 -27.86 -21.64 6.97
CA LYS A 107 -27.41 -22.52 5.89
C LYS A 107 -27.00 -21.66 4.69
N LEU A 108 -25.79 -21.87 4.19
CA LEU A 108 -25.29 -21.28 2.95
C LEU A 108 -25.13 -22.38 1.89
N LYS A 109 -25.44 -22.03 0.64
CA LYS A 109 -25.16 -22.92 -0.50
C LYS A 109 -23.65 -23.07 -0.66
N THR A 110 -23.21 -24.29 -0.95
CA THR A 110 -21.81 -24.58 -1.31
C THR A 110 -21.71 -25.00 -2.76
N ILE A 111 -20.53 -24.86 -3.33
CA ILE A 111 -20.15 -25.47 -4.60
C ILE A 111 -19.16 -26.61 -4.31
N ASP A 112 -18.94 -27.44 -5.32
CA ASP A 112 -17.98 -28.52 -5.24
C ASP A 112 -16.57 -27.94 -4.98
N PRO A 113 -15.89 -28.33 -3.89
CA PRO A 113 -14.54 -27.84 -3.61
C PRO A 113 -13.52 -28.20 -4.70
N ASP A 114 -13.75 -29.26 -5.47
CA ASP A 114 -12.87 -29.66 -6.56
C ASP A 114 -12.99 -28.73 -7.80
N GLU A 115 -14.05 -27.92 -7.87
CA GLU A 115 -14.18 -26.84 -8.88
C GLU A 115 -13.38 -25.57 -8.53
N TYR A 116 -12.81 -25.49 -7.32
CA TYR A 116 -12.05 -24.32 -6.91
C TYR A 116 -10.70 -24.29 -7.62
N VAL A 117 -10.47 -23.23 -8.41
CA VAL A 117 -9.21 -23.04 -9.12
C VAL A 117 -8.18 -22.48 -8.16
N TYR A 118 -7.19 -23.27 -7.83
CA TYR A 118 -6.08 -22.89 -6.97
C TYR A 118 -4.75 -23.34 -7.62
N PRO A 119 -3.72 -22.49 -7.62
CA PRO A 119 -2.42 -22.87 -8.15
C PRO A 119 -1.72 -23.87 -7.21
N GLU A 120 -1.90 -25.17 -7.47
CA GLU A 120 -1.46 -26.26 -6.59
C GLU A 120 0.06 -26.35 -6.37
N ASN A 121 0.88 -25.69 -7.18
CA ASN A 121 2.33 -25.92 -7.21
C ASN A 121 3.19 -24.66 -7.13
N LEU A 122 2.67 -23.56 -6.59
CA LEU A 122 3.49 -22.38 -6.29
C LEU A 122 4.27 -22.60 -4.96
N VAL A 123 5.09 -23.63 -4.92
CA VAL A 123 6.20 -23.69 -3.96
C VAL A 123 7.33 -22.91 -4.62
N LEU A 124 7.54 -21.68 -4.18
CA LEU A 124 8.72 -20.95 -4.58
C LEU A 124 9.93 -21.61 -3.90
N ASP A 125 10.72 -22.35 -4.69
CA ASP A 125 12.01 -22.90 -4.28
C ASP A 125 13.06 -21.77 -4.42
N VAL A 126 12.92 -20.74 -3.60
CA VAL A 126 13.82 -19.59 -3.55
C VAL A 126 14.29 -19.37 -2.13
N ASP A 127 15.50 -18.86 -1.97
CA ASP A 127 16.02 -18.40 -0.69
C ASP A 127 15.04 -17.37 -0.09
N GLU A 128 14.50 -17.67 1.06
CA GLU A 128 13.55 -16.81 1.75
C GLU A 128 14.27 -15.56 2.25
N ILE A 129 13.85 -14.40 1.75
CA ILE A 129 14.33 -13.11 2.19
C ILE A 129 13.49 -12.67 3.40
N LYS A 130 14.16 -12.31 4.49
CA LYS A 130 13.50 -11.86 5.73
C LYS A 130 13.66 -10.37 5.90
N ILE A 131 12.55 -9.67 6.08
CA ILE A 131 12.52 -8.23 6.29
C ILE A 131 11.58 -7.85 7.43
N VAL A 132 11.77 -6.64 7.95
CA VAL A 132 10.91 -6.07 9.00
C VAL A 132 9.58 -5.64 8.39
N LEU A 133 8.50 -6.32 8.74
CA LEU A 133 7.17 -6.06 8.18
C LEU A 133 6.64 -4.63 8.43
N PRO A 134 6.75 -4.03 9.62
CA PRO A 134 6.38 -2.65 9.84
C PRO A 134 7.07 -1.65 8.90
N GLU A 135 8.36 -1.84 8.63
CA GLU A 135 9.11 -0.98 7.70
C GLU A 135 8.63 -1.15 6.25
N LEU A 136 8.38 -2.38 5.81
CA LEU A 136 7.79 -2.63 4.49
C LEU A 136 6.43 -1.94 4.35
N LYS A 137 5.54 -2.11 5.34
CA LYS A 137 4.22 -1.47 5.34
C LYS A 137 4.31 0.06 5.27
N LYS A 138 5.23 0.63 6.03
CA LYS A 138 5.48 2.08 6.05
C LYS A 138 5.92 2.57 4.68
N ALA A 139 6.89 1.89 4.05
CA ALA A 139 7.38 2.22 2.73
C ALA A 139 6.28 2.13 1.66
N LEU A 140 5.50 1.05 1.66
CA LEU A 140 4.39 0.85 0.73
C LEU A 140 3.27 1.89 0.93
N LYS A 141 2.98 2.27 2.19
CA LYS A 141 2.01 3.32 2.50
C LYS A 141 2.41 4.67 1.91
N LEU A 142 3.69 5.06 2.03
CA LEU A 142 4.18 6.30 1.43
C LEU A 142 4.20 6.23 -0.10
N GLY A 143 4.52 5.07 -0.67
CA GLY A 143 4.40 4.83 -2.10
C GLY A 143 2.97 5.03 -2.63
N SER A 144 1.94 4.75 -1.82
CA SER A 144 0.55 4.91 -2.25
C SER A 144 0.15 6.35 -2.63
N ILE A 145 0.94 7.35 -2.22
CA ILE A 145 0.70 8.77 -2.54
C ILE A 145 0.96 9.05 -4.02
N THR A 146 2.00 8.42 -4.58
CA THR A 146 2.43 8.68 -5.96
C THR A 146 2.13 7.55 -6.94
N VAL A 147 1.57 6.42 -6.49
CA VAL A 147 1.11 5.38 -7.40
C VAL A 147 -0.10 5.87 -8.21
N SER A 148 -0.16 5.55 -9.49
CA SER A 148 -1.31 5.90 -10.32
C SER A 148 -2.50 4.98 -10.01
N LYS A 149 -3.68 5.56 -9.79
CA LYS A 149 -4.91 4.79 -9.56
C LYS A 149 -5.57 4.31 -10.85
N ASN A 150 -5.36 5.01 -11.95
CA ASN A 150 -6.02 4.78 -13.24
C ASN A 150 -5.06 5.15 -14.39
N ALA A 151 -3.95 4.44 -14.53
CA ALA A 151 -3.04 4.68 -15.64
C ALA A 151 -3.39 3.81 -16.86
N THR A 152 -3.22 4.37 -18.05
CA THR A 152 -3.28 3.61 -19.29
C THR A 152 -2.13 2.61 -19.35
N GLU A 153 -0.97 3.00 -18.86
CA GLU A 153 0.18 2.12 -18.69
C GLU A 153 0.15 1.48 -17.30
N VAL A 154 -0.14 0.19 -17.28
CA VAL A 154 -0.39 -0.61 -16.07
C VAL A 154 0.78 -0.56 -15.09
N TYR A 155 2.03 -0.46 -15.56
CA TYR A 155 3.21 -0.41 -14.70
C TYR A 155 3.23 0.79 -13.74
N PHE A 156 2.57 1.91 -14.08
CA PHE A 156 2.42 3.04 -13.15
C PHE A 156 1.42 2.80 -12.01
N THR A 157 0.62 1.72 -12.08
CA THR A 157 -0.22 1.28 -10.95
C THR A 157 0.52 0.37 -9.99
N GLY A 158 1.78 0.05 -10.28
CA GLY A 158 2.62 -0.87 -9.52
C GLY A 158 3.55 -0.18 -8.53
N TYR A 159 4.04 -1.00 -7.61
CA TYR A 159 5.08 -0.63 -6.65
C TYR A 159 6.35 -1.39 -7.03
N LYS A 160 7.35 -0.68 -7.53
CA LYS A 160 8.68 -1.26 -7.79
C LYS A 160 9.35 -1.54 -6.45
N ILE A 161 9.77 -2.78 -6.26
CA ILE A 161 10.64 -3.22 -5.16
C ILE A 161 11.97 -3.70 -5.73
N GLY A 162 13.02 -3.68 -4.93
CA GLY A 162 14.36 -4.08 -5.34
C GLY A 162 15.40 -3.41 -4.44
N SER A 163 16.36 -2.71 -5.02
CA SER A 163 17.35 -1.89 -4.31
C SER A 163 16.72 -0.68 -3.60
N ALA A 164 15.53 -0.26 -4.02
CA ALA A 164 14.67 0.73 -3.37
C ALA A 164 13.20 0.37 -3.62
N ILE A 165 12.28 0.95 -2.84
CA ILE A 165 10.86 0.92 -3.15
C ILE A 165 10.49 2.21 -3.87
N MET A 166 9.87 2.10 -5.04
CA MET A 166 9.53 3.25 -5.87
C MET A 166 8.11 3.16 -6.40
N THR A 167 7.43 4.30 -6.49
CA THR A 167 6.11 4.43 -7.13
C THR A 167 6.03 5.74 -7.88
N THR A 168 5.29 5.79 -8.97
CA THR A 168 5.13 7.00 -9.78
C THR A 168 3.78 7.07 -10.48
N ASN A 169 3.29 8.30 -10.67
CA ASN A 169 2.14 8.62 -11.53
C ASN A 169 2.55 9.45 -12.74
N ARG A 170 3.81 9.42 -13.14
CA ARG A 170 4.51 10.21 -14.16
C ARG A 170 4.91 11.61 -13.71
N ASN A 171 4.06 12.30 -12.94
CA ASN A 171 4.33 13.68 -12.50
C ASN A 171 5.06 13.70 -11.16
N ASN A 172 4.85 12.68 -10.35
CA ASN A 172 5.46 12.55 -9.03
C ASN A 172 6.07 11.15 -8.89
N LEU A 173 7.16 11.07 -8.15
CA LEU A 173 7.88 9.83 -7.89
C LEU A 173 8.26 9.75 -6.42
N THR A 174 7.85 8.70 -5.73
CA THR A 174 8.35 8.36 -4.39
C THR A 174 9.48 7.37 -4.52
N ILE A 175 10.55 7.61 -3.78
CA ILE A 175 11.67 6.69 -3.59
C ILE A 175 11.85 6.47 -2.09
N TYR A 176 11.80 5.24 -1.65
CA TYR A 176 12.20 4.84 -0.32
C TYR A 176 13.48 4.04 -0.42
N ASP A 177 14.56 4.59 0.15
CA ASP A 177 15.88 3.96 0.14
C ASP A 177 15.91 2.79 1.14
N TYR A 178 15.39 1.66 0.68
CA TYR A 178 15.31 0.42 1.44
C TYR A 178 15.42 -0.77 0.48
N SER A 179 16.57 -1.43 0.51
CA SER A 179 16.83 -2.59 -0.32
C SER A 179 16.06 -3.81 0.21
N LEU A 180 15.22 -4.38 -0.62
CA LEU A 180 14.43 -5.57 -0.31
C LEU A 180 15.03 -6.82 -0.95
N CYS A 181 15.44 -6.74 -2.20
CA CYS A 181 15.94 -7.87 -2.99
C CYS A 181 16.91 -7.36 -4.07
N ALA A 182 17.65 -8.29 -4.65
CA ALA A 182 18.63 -7.97 -5.70
C ALA A 182 17.97 -7.56 -7.02
N ASP A 183 16.88 -8.26 -7.38
CA ASP A 183 16.17 -8.02 -8.62
C ASP A 183 15.00 -7.04 -8.42
N ASN A 184 14.80 -6.14 -9.36
CA ASN A 184 13.64 -5.28 -9.35
C ASN A 184 12.38 -6.06 -9.77
N LYS A 185 11.29 -5.86 -9.05
CA LYS A 185 9.97 -6.45 -9.32
C LYS A 185 8.87 -5.40 -9.17
N LEU A 186 7.73 -5.59 -9.84
CA LEU A 186 6.57 -4.71 -9.72
C LEU A 186 5.42 -5.44 -9.01
N LEU A 187 5.07 -4.99 -7.81
CA LEU A 187 3.91 -5.48 -7.07
C LEU A 187 2.62 -4.83 -7.59
N THR A 188 1.55 -5.61 -7.61
CA THR A 188 0.20 -5.08 -7.84
C THR A 188 -0.32 -4.34 -6.61
N GLN A 189 -1.29 -3.44 -6.81
CA GLN A 189 -2.00 -2.76 -5.70
C GLN A 189 -2.71 -3.77 -4.79
N ASP A 190 -3.26 -4.85 -5.34
CA ASP A 190 -3.97 -5.88 -4.56
C ASP A 190 -3.02 -6.64 -3.64
N LEU A 191 -1.82 -6.99 -4.11
CA LEU A 191 -0.76 -7.54 -3.26
C LEU A 191 -0.39 -6.59 -2.12
N VAL A 192 -0.19 -5.31 -2.43
CA VAL A 192 0.15 -4.29 -1.42
C VAL A 192 -0.96 -4.15 -0.38
N ASN A 193 -2.22 -4.17 -0.78
CA ASN A 193 -3.36 -4.14 0.15
C ASN A 193 -3.36 -5.34 1.09
N LEU A 194 -3.04 -6.54 0.60
CA LEU A 194 -2.94 -7.74 1.44
C LEU A 194 -1.72 -7.72 2.36
N ILE A 195 -0.57 -7.20 1.90
CA ILE A 195 0.62 -7.02 2.75
C ILE A 195 0.31 -6.10 3.94
N HIS A 196 -0.49 -5.05 3.74
CA HIS A 196 -0.92 -4.18 4.83
C HIS A 196 -1.76 -4.91 5.90
N ASP A 197 -2.45 -5.99 5.53
CA ASP A 197 -3.26 -6.81 6.44
C ASP A 197 -2.49 -7.95 7.11
N LEU A 198 -1.23 -8.21 6.75
CA LEU A 198 -0.39 -9.20 7.43
C LEU A 198 -0.16 -8.80 8.89
N ASP A 199 -0.08 -9.78 9.77
CA ASP A 199 0.35 -9.60 11.17
C ASP A 199 1.80 -10.04 11.34
N GLY A 200 2.44 -9.63 12.43
CA GLY A 200 3.79 -10.04 12.80
C GLY A 200 4.84 -8.94 12.64
N GLU A 201 6.06 -9.26 13.06
CA GLU A 201 7.21 -8.35 13.02
C GLU A 201 8.09 -8.59 11.78
N ILE A 202 8.15 -9.83 11.32
CA ILE A 202 8.98 -10.26 10.20
C ILE A 202 8.06 -10.84 9.12
N VAL A 203 8.35 -10.49 7.89
CA VAL A 203 7.81 -11.15 6.70
C VAL A 203 8.94 -11.83 5.95
N GLU A 204 8.69 -13.06 5.55
CA GLU A 204 9.51 -13.83 4.62
C GLU A 204 8.89 -13.70 3.23
N PHE A 205 9.70 -13.50 2.20
CA PHE A 205 9.19 -13.52 0.84
C PHE A 205 10.17 -14.17 -0.13
N GLY A 206 9.63 -14.69 -1.20
CA GLY A 206 10.35 -15.23 -2.33
C GLY A 206 9.66 -14.84 -3.63
N TYR A 207 10.40 -14.89 -4.76
CA TYR A 207 9.86 -14.48 -6.04
C TYR A 207 10.47 -15.26 -7.21
N THR A 208 9.73 -15.28 -8.30
CA THR A 208 10.18 -15.68 -9.63
C THR A 208 10.09 -14.47 -10.58
N ASP A 209 10.14 -14.69 -11.87
CA ASP A 209 9.92 -13.62 -12.84
C ASP A 209 8.46 -13.17 -12.89
N ASP A 210 7.51 -14.07 -12.64
CA ASP A 210 6.08 -13.83 -12.81
C ASP A 210 5.30 -13.73 -11.49
N PHE A 211 5.84 -14.31 -10.39
CA PHE A 211 5.13 -14.45 -9.12
C PHE A 211 5.97 -14.00 -7.93
N ILE A 212 5.27 -13.60 -6.89
CA ILE A 212 5.84 -13.31 -5.57
C ILE A 212 4.96 -13.90 -4.49
N GLU A 213 5.60 -14.32 -3.41
CA GLU A 213 4.98 -14.86 -2.22
C GLU A 213 5.49 -14.16 -0.97
N PHE A 214 4.58 -13.85 -0.03
CA PHE A 214 4.88 -13.31 1.28
C PHE A 214 4.31 -14.22 2.37
N ARG A 215 5.08 -14.46 3.44
CA ARG A 215 4.67 -15.25 4.60
C ARG A 215 4.92 -14.47 5.89
N ALA A 216 3.90 -14.32 6.71
CA ALA A 216 4.00 -13.74 8.03
C ALA A 216 2.94 -14.31 8.96
N ASP A 217 3.30 -14.63 10.19
CA ASP A 217 2.39 -15.15 11.22
C ASP A 217 1.43 -16.25 10.72
N GLY A 218 1.96 -17.22 9.96
CA GLY A 218 1.16 -18.32 9.40
C GLY A 218 0.15 -17.90 8.33
N THR A 219 0.22 -16.69 7.83
CA THR A 219 -0.52 -16.22 6.66
C THR A 219 0.42 -16.23 5.45
N ARG A 220 -0.05 -16.75 4.34
CA ARG A 220 0.64 -16.75 3.06
C ARG A 220 -0.16 -15.94 2.05
N ILE A 221 0.51 -15.05 1.35
CA ILE A 221 -0.04 -14.25 0.25
C ILE A 221 0.79 -14.54 -0.99
N MET A 222 0.14 -14.78 -2.10
CA MET A 222 0.78 -14.99 -3.41
C MET A 222 0.12 -14.12 -4.46
N GLY A 223 0.87 -13.71 -5.46
CA GLY A 223 0.28 -13.04 -6.59
C GLY A 223 1.21 -12.85 -7.76
N ASN A 224 0.61 -12.49 -8.88
CA ASN A 224 1.31 -12.18 -10.11
C ASN A 224 2.02 -10.83 -9.96
N LEU A 225 3.21 -10.74 -10.56
CA LEU A 225 3.92 -9.48 -10.74
C LEU A 225 3.39 -8.74 -11.97
N LEU A 226 3.50 -7.43 -11.96
CA LEU A 226 3.16 -6.61 -13.13
C LEU A 226 4.30 -6.65 -14.16
N CYS A 227 3.92 -6.66 -15.42
CA CYS A 227 4.84 -6.44 -16.53
C CYS A 227 5.17 -4.96 -16.72
N GLY A 228 6.23 -4.65 -17.49
CA GLY A 228 6.58 -3.29 -17.87
C GLY A 228 7.62 -2.63 -16.95
N LEU A 229 8.35 -3.43 -16.18
CA LEU A 229 9.45 -2.94 -15.35
C LEU A 229 10.49 -2.13 -16.11
N GLU A 230 10.74 -2.48 -17.38
CA GLU A 230 11.66 -1.80 -18.29
C GLU A 230 11.27 -0.35 -18.63
N PHE A 231 10.01 0.02 -18.41
CA PHE A 231 9.49 1.39 -18.59
C PHE A 231 9.40 2.17 -17.28
N PHE A 232 9.72 1.52 -16.15
CA PHE A 232 9.70 2.18 -14.85
C PHE A 232 10.98 2.99 -14.65
N PRO A 233 10.93 4.18 -14.02
CA PRO A 233 12.13 5.00 -13.79
C PRO A 233 13.22 4.23 -13.04
N ASP A 234 14.47 4.48 -13.43
CA ASP A 234 15.63 3.97 -12.71
C ASP A 234 15.86 4.72 -11.40
N ASN A 235 16.62 4.10 -10.49
CA ASN A 235 16.96 4.70 -9.20
C ASN A 235 17.80 5.99 -9.36
N ASP A 236 18.50 6.11 -10.49
CA ASP A 236 19.39 7.25 -10.80
C ASP A 236 18.64 8.48 -11.35
N ILE A 237 17.32 8.44 -11.41
CA ILE A 237 16.52 9.56 -11.93
C ILE A 237 16.81 10.89 -11.21
N LEU A 238 17.12 10.84 -9.92
CA LEU A 238 17.48 12.03 -9.15
C LEU A 238 18.78 12.67 -9.61
N ALA A 239 19.70 11.89 -10.19
CA ALA A 239 20.97 12.39 -10.70
C ALA A 239 20.82 13.24 -11.98
N GLN A 240 19.64 13.26 -12.59
CA GLN A 240 19.35 14.09 -13.77
C GLN A 240 19.15 15.56 -13.40
N PHE A 241 19.00 15.89 -12.11
CA PHE A 241 18.76 17.22 -11.60
C PHE A 241 19.92 17.68 -10.72
N GLU A 242 20.38 18.92 -10.92
CA GLU A 242 21.42 19.53 -10.10
C GLU A 242 20.82 20.29 -8.92
N TYR A 243 20.46 19.57 -7.86
CA TYR A 243 19.97 20.17 -6.61
C TYR A 243 21.12 20.81 -5.86
N ASP A 244 21.17 22.14 -5.87
CA ASP A 244 22.19 22.96 -5.23
C ASP A 244 21.66 23.85 -4.10
N LYS A 245 20.33 23.96 -3.94
CA LYS A 245 19.64 24.73 -2.91
C LYS A 245 18.84 23.81 -2.00
N LYS A 246 18.88 24.07 -0.69
CA LYS A 246 18.14 23.31 0.30
C LYS A 246 17.47 24.20 1.33
N ALA A 247 16.17 24.01 1.52
CA ALA A 247 15.41 24.59 2.62
C ALA A 247 15.07 23.52 3.63
N VAL A 248 15.38 23.77 4.90
CA VAL A 248 15.06 22.86 6.02
C VAL A 248 13.95 23.51 6.84
N VAL A 249 12.78 22.84 6.89
CA VAL A 249 11.55 23.40 7.42
C VAL A 249 11.01 22.53 8.55
N SER A 250 10.46 23.15 9.59
CA SER A 250 9.70 22.46 10.63
C SER A 250 8.34 21.99 10.06
N LYS A 251 8.06 20.70 10.14
CA LYS A 251 6.75 20.15 9.76
C LYS A 251 5.60 20.82 10.50
N LYS A 252 5.81 21.12 11.80
CA LYS A 252 4.82 21.78 12.66
C LYS A 252 4.44 23.17 12.15
N ASP A 253 5.37 23.90 11.54
CA ASP A 253 5.12 25.24 11.02
C ASP A 253 4.57 25.19 9.59
N LEU A 254 5.00 24.22 8.78
CA LEU A 254 4.59 24.06 7.39
C LEU A 254 3.15 23.55 7.24
N LEU A 255 2.77 22.46 7.94
CA LEU A 255 1.47 21.82 7.73
C LEU A 255 0.27 22.74 7.97
N PRO A 256 0.22 23.58 9.01
CA PRO A 256 -0.91 24.50 9.20
C PRO A 256 -1.08 25.51 8.05
N VAL A 257 -0.01 25.90 7.40
CA VAL A 257 -0.03 26.80 6.23
C VAL A 257 -0.64 26.07 5.04
N LEU A 258 -0.20 24.84 4.76
CA LEU A 258 -0.76 24.02 3.69
C LEU A 258 -2.24 23.68 3.94
N ASP A 259 -2.62 23.37 5.19
CA ASP A 259 -4.01 23.08 5.57
C ASP A 259 -4.92 24.30 5.34
N ARG A 260 -4.46 25.52 5.66
CA ARG A 260 -5.23 26.74 5.38
C ARG A 260 -5.33 27.03 3.89
N ALA A 261 -4.24 26.83 3.14
CA ALA A 261 -4.26 26.97 1.69
C ALA A 261 -5.28 26.01 1.04
N MET A 262 -5.39 24.79 1.54
CA MET A 262 -6.34 23.78 1.06
C MET A 262 -7.82 24.17 1.21
N ILE A 263 -8.15 25.13 2.09
CA ILE A 263 -9.53 25.63 2.23
C ILE A 263 -10.00 26.37 0.98
N PHE A 264 -9.08 27.00 0.26
CA PHE A 264 -9.36 27.91 -0.85
C PHE A 264 -9.07 27.32 -2.23
N VAL A 265 -8.58 26.07 -2.30
CA VAL A 265 -8.25 25.43 -3.57
C VAL A 265 -9.12 24.20 -3.81
N GLU A 266 -9.51 24.01 -5.06
CA GLU A 266 -10.00 22.74 -5.55
C GLU A 266 -8.82 21.79 -5.81
N GLN A 267 -9.09 20.54 -6.23
CA GLN A 267 -8.09 19.46 -6.33
C GLN A 267 -6.80 19.77 -7.11
N LEU A 268 -6.78 20.81 -7.92
CA LEU A 268 -5.62 21.23 -8.75
C LEU A 268 -5.03 22.58 -8.31
N GLY A 269 -5.31 23.03 -7.08
CA GLY A 269 -4.81 24.30 -6.61
C GLY A 269 -3.29 24.38 -6.51
N ALA A 270 -2.73 25.45 -7.03
CA ALA A 270 -1.32 25.74 -6.95
C ALA A 270 -1.02 26.79 -5.88
N VAL A 271 0.12 26.61 -5.21
CA VAL A 271 0.76 27.65 -4.41
C VAL A 271 2.11 27.97 -5.01
N GLU A 272 2.45 29.27 -5.00
CA GLU A 272 3.82 29.73 -5.22
C GLU A 272 4.53 29.80 -3.86
N MET A 273 5.66 29.15 -3.77
CA MET A 273 6.53 29.20 -2.60
C MET A 273 7.81 29.96 -3.01
N THR A 274 7.98 31.14 -2.46
CA THR A 274 9.19 31.96 -2.65
C THR A 274 10.11 31.80 -1.45
N PHE A 275 11.32 31.33 -1.69
CA PHE A 275 12.35 31.10 -0.68
C PHE A 275 13.29 32.32 -0.63
N ASP A 276 12.98 33.24 0.25
CA ASP A 276 13.73 34.47 0.51
C ASP A 276 14.53 34.35 1.83
N ALA A 277 15.17 35.42 2.29
CA ALA A 277 16.03 35.44 3.48
C ALA A 277 15.40 34.77 4.73
N HIS A 278 15.65 33.47 4.92
CA HIS A 278 15.15 32.62 6.01
C HIS A 278 13.60 32.55 6.15
N ILE A 279 12.86 33.00 5.16
CA ILE A 279 11.41 33.01 5.13
C ILE A 279 10.90 32.40 3.81
N ILE A 280 10.01 31.42 3.91
CA ILE A 280 9.23 30.93 2.76
C ILE A 280 7.93 31.73 2.75
N LYS A 281 7.70 32.45 1.67
CA LYS A 281 6.42 33.12 1.40
C LYS A 281 5.56 32.16 0.59
N SER A 282 4.36 31.87 1.06
CA SER A 282 3.40 30.99 0.38
C SER A 282 2.20 31.79 -0.06
N GLN A 283 1.89 31.77 -1.36
CA GLN A 283 0.77 32.48 -1.95
C GLN A 283 -0.02 31.57 -2.89
N LEU A 284 -1.35 31.59 -2.81
CA LEU A 284 -2.24 30.93 -3.76
C LEU A 284 -2.13 31.53 -5.15
N ILE A 285 -2.24 30.66 -6.17
CA ILE A 285 -2.25 31.09 -7.56
C ILE A 285 -3.53 30.60 -8.25
N GLY A 286 -4.09 31.46 -9.10
CA GLY A 286 -5.17 31.06 -10.02
C GLY A 286 -6.58 31.08 -9.43
N ASN A 287 -6.76 31.43 -8.17
CA ASN A 287 -8.08 31.67 -7.61
C ASN A 287 -8.34 33.20 -7.54
N THR A 288 -9.44 33.63 -8.11
CA THR A 288 -9.82 35.03 -8.14
C THR A 288 -10.63 35.51 -6.93
N ASP A 289 -11.18 34.57 -6.17
CA ASP A 289 -12.09 34.84 -5.05
C ASP A 289 -11.43 34.80 -3.68
N ALA A 290 -10.20 34.23 -3.59
CA ALA A 290 -9.44 34.19 -2.36
C ALA A 290 -7.94 34.36 -2.63
N ASP A 291 -7.28 35.08 -1.75
CA ASP A 291 -5.83 35.25 -1.72
C ASP A 291 -5.32 34.82 -0.34
N THR A 292 -4.23 34.06 -0.29
CA THR A 292 -3.56 33.72 0.95
C THR A 292 -2.11 34.13 0.85
N TYR A 293 -1.63 34.78 1.89
CA TYR A 293 -0.22 35.10 2.05
C TYR A 293 0.23 34.66 3.43
N GLU A 294 1.22 33.77 3.47
CA GLU A 294 1.76 33.24 4.71
C GLU A 294 3.29 33.19 4.67
N GLU A 295 3.90 33.31 5.84
CA GLU A 295 5.35 33.28 6.01
C GLU A 295 5.74 32.14 6.96
N ILE A 296 6.76 31.36 6.58
CA ILE A 296 7.29 30.22 7.34
C ILE A 296 8.78 30.40 7.47
N GLY A 297 9.30 30.33 8.70
CA GLY A 297 10.74 30.31 8.94
C GLY A 297 11.41 29.02 8.47
N TYR A 298 12.60 29.12 7.89
CA TYR A 298 13.38 27.97 7.45
C TYR A 298 14.88 28.20 7.56
N GLN A 299 15.68 27.12 7.50
CA GLN A 299 17.13 27.20 7.39
C GLN A 299 17.54 27.05 5.93
N CYS A 300 18.35 28.00 5.45
CA CYS A 300 18.86 28.03 4.08
C CYS A 300 20.20 27.33 3.98
N LYS A 301 20.36 26.47 2.98
CA LYS A 301 21.65 25.84 2.67
C LYS A 301 21.88 25.84 1.15
N GLN A 302 23.13 26.05 0.77
CA GLN A 302 23.58 25.93 -0.61
C GLN A 302 24.70 24.91 -0.72
N LYS A 303 24.74 24.15 -1.81
CA LYS A 303 25.77 23.17 -2.07
C LYS A 303 27.01 23.84 -2.66
N VAL A 304 28.14 23.75 -1.96
CA VAL A 304 29.44 24.31 -2.37
C VAL A 304 30.48 23.22 -2.26
N ASP A 305 31.14 22.91 -3.37
CA ASP A 305 32.16 21.82 -3.42
C ASP A 305 31.59 20.45 -2.98
N GLY A 306 30.31 20.17 -3.26
CA GLY A 306 29.63 18.92 -2.91
C GLY A 306 29.07 18.87 -1.49
N GLU A 307 29.33 19.87 -0.64
CA GLU A 307 28.88 19.95 0.76
C GLU A 307 27.78 21.01 0.96
N TRP A 308 26.81 20.73 1.84
CA TRP A 308 25.76 21.69 2.21
C TRP A 308 26.30 22.70 3.23
N LYS A 309 26.32 23.98 2.87
CA LYS A 309 26.75 25.10 3.73
C LYS A 309 25.58 26.05 3.96
N ASP A 310 25.51 26.63 5.15
CA ASP A 310 24.48 27.64 5.46
C ASP A 310 24.69 28.87 4.56
N THR A 311 23.56 29.46 4.13
CA THR A 311 23.52 30.69 3.33
C THR A 311 22.40 31.60 3.84
N ASP A 312 22.39 32.86 3.43
CA ASP A 312 21.42 33.85 3.91
C ASP A 312 20.10 33.77 3.15
N THR A 313 20.09 33.31 1.91
CA THR A 313 18.90 33.23 1.05
C THR A 313 19.09 32.16 -0.02
N LEU A 314 17.97 31.69 -0.62
CA LEU A 314 17.98 30.82 -1.79
C LEU A 314 17.55 31.55 -3.07
N ASP A 315 16.81 32.66 -2.96
CA ASP A 315 16.34 33.53 -4.04
C ASP A 315 15.68 32.75 -5.19
N ILE A 316 14.74 31.86 -4.85
CA ILE A 316 14.04 31.00 -5.80
C ILE A 316 12.54 30.96 -5.50
N ALA A 317 11.71 30.89 -6.52
CA ALA A 317 10.27 30.67 -6.41
C ALA A 317 9.87 29.41 -7.19
N ILE A 318 9.01 28.60 -6.61
CA ILE A 318 8.46 27.39 -7.25
C ILE A 318 6.95 27.35 -7.12
N LYS A 319 6.30 26.75 -8.11
CA LYS A 319 4.85 26.53 -8.11
C LYS A 319 4.58 25.05 -7.93
N VAL A 320 3.78 24.69 -6.92
CA VAL A 320 3.53 23.30 -6.57
C VAL A 320 2.05 23.05 -6.32
N ASN A 321 1.61 21.80 -6.52
CA ASN A 321 0.28 21.37 -6.11
C ASN A 321 0.22 21.27 -4.58
N VAL A 322 -0.61 22.15 -3.96
CA VAL A 322 -0.68 22.23 -2.49
C VAL A 322 -1.24 20.96 -1.87
N GLY A 323 -2.23 20.32 -2.50
CA GLY A 323 -2.82 19.08 -1.99
C GLY A 323 -1.82 17.94 -1.97
N MET A 324 -1.05 17.79 -3.05
CA MET A 324 0.01 16.77 -3.12
C MET A 324 1.11 17.05 -2.09
N LEU A 325 1.55 18.30 -1.96
CA LEU A 325 2.57 18.68 -0.98
C LEU A 325 2.09 18.43 0.45
N GLN A 326 0.85 18.77 0.76
CA GLN A 326 0.22 18.54 2.06
C GLN A 326 0.12 17.03 2.37
N GLU A 327 -0.33 16.21 1.41
CA GLU A 327 -0.42 14.76 1.57
C GLU A 327 0.96 14.14 1.81
N ILE A 328 1.98 14.54 1.04
CA ILE A 328 3.37 14.09 1.24
C ILE A 328 3.83 14.48 2.65
N CYS A 329 3.81 15.78 2.98
CA CYS A 329 4.34 16.28 4.25
C CYS A 329 3.60 15.71 5.47
N SER A 330 2.28 15.53 5.41
CA SER A 330 1.49 14.95 6.49
C SER A 330 1.85 13.49 6.76
N SER A 331 2.20 12.75 5.72
CA SER A 331 2.50 11.31 5.78
C SER A 331 3.91 10.98 6.28
N LEU A 332 4.82 11.95 6.30
CA LEU A 332 6.19 11.78 6.82
C LEU A 332 6.19 11.78 8.35
N ASP A 333 6.97 10.89 8.97
CA ASP A 333 7.06 10.78 10.45
C ASP A 333 8.01 11.81 11.09
N SER A 334 8.92 12.39 10.31
CA SER A 334 9.91 13.35 10.80
C SER A 334 9.28 14.70 11.12
N ASP A 335 9.77 15.36 12.15
CA ASP A 335 9.45 16.75 12.48
C ASP A 335 10.13 17.76 11.53
N ILE A 336 11.10 17.31 10.75
CA ILE A 336 11.90 18.11 9.81
C ILE A 336 11.64 17.62 8.39
N ILE A 337 11.40 18.55 7.49
CA ILE A 337 11.23 18.34 6.05
C ILE A 337 12.32 19.12 5.33
N GLU A 338 13.00 18.49 4.40
CA GLU A 338 13.97 19.12 3.53
C GLU A 338 13.40 19.28 2.12
N PHE A 339 13.45 20.48 1.59
CA PHE A 339 13.19 20.78 0.20
C PHE A 339 14.51 21.01 -0.51
N GLU A 340 14.83 20.16 -1.49
CA GLU A 340 15.95 20.38 -2.38
C GLU A 340 15.46 20.94 -3.71
N LEU A 341 16.08 22.03 -4.18
CA LEU A 341 15.68 22.81 -5.33
C LEU A 341 16.86 22.97 -6.29
N ALA A 342 16.58 22.92 -7.58
CA ALA A 342 17.53 23.21 -8.64
C ALA A 342 17.23 24.59 -9.25
N ASP A 343 16.11 24.72 -9.93
CA ASP A 343 15.61 25.94 -10.56
C ASP A 343 14.08 26.03 -10.42
N GLU A 344 13.46 27.07 -11.02
CA GLU A 344 12.03 27.37 -10.88
C GLU A 344 11.11 26.37 -11.61
N VAL A 345 11.64 25.61 -12.58
CA VAL A 345 10.88 24.68 -13.43
C VAL A 345 11.19 23.22 -13.15
N SER A 346 12.32 22.95 -12.54
CA SER A 346 12.70 21.60 -12.13
C SER A 346 11.79 21.07 -11.03
N PRO A 347 11.59 19.77 -10.94
CA PRO A 347 10.80 19.17 -9.87
C PRO A 347 11.36 19.50 -8.49
N LEU A 348 10.46 19.79 -7.54
CA LEU A 348 10.81 19.88 -6.12
C LEU A 348 11.14 18.50 -5.56
N LEU A 349 12.27 18.36 -4.90
CA LEU A 349 12.60 17.15 -4.17
C LEU A 349 12.31 17.34 -2.67
N VAL A 350 11.30 16.63 -2.16
CA VAL A 350 10.95 16.60 -0.73
C VAL A 350 11.64 15.42 -0.08
N LYS A 351 12.44 15.65 0.95
CA LYS A 351 13.19 14.60 1.65
C LYS A 351 12.88 14.54 3.13
N SER A 352 12.89 13.31 3.69
CA SER A 352 12.75 13.08 5.11
C SER A 352 13.32 11.68 5.46
N GLY A 353 14.52 11.65 6.02
CA GLY A 353 15.23 10.40 6.28
C GLY A 353 15.45 9.59 4.99
N PRO A 354 15.00 8.31 4.94
CA PRO A 354 15.16 7.47 3.77
C PRO A 354 14.19 7.78 2.62
N TYR A 355 13.22 8.70 2.83
CA TYR A 355 12.23 9.06 1.85
C TYR A 355 12.66 10.24 0.99
N SER A 356 12.44 10.09 -0.30
CA SER A 356 12.58 11.14 -1.29
C SER A 356 11.33 11.15 -2.16
N VAL A 357 10.68 12.29 -2.30
CA VAL A 357 9.54 12.45 -3.20
C VAL A 357 9.86 13.56 -4.19
N LEU A 358 9.97 13.16 -5.45
CA LEU A 358 10.11 14.09 -6.57
C LEU A 358 8.71 14.56 -6.99
N MET A 359 8.45 15.85 -6.90
CA MET A 359 7.17 16.44 -7.23
C MET A 359 7.33 17.44 -8.38
N ALA A 360 6.60 17.22 -9.47
CA ALA A 360 6.65 18.11 -10.61
C ALA A 360 6.25 19.53 -10.21
N SER A 361 6.98 20.52 -10.70
CA SER A 361 6.57 21.93 -10.66
C SER A 361 5.35 22.15 -11.54
N MET A 362 4.51 23.13 -11.19
CA MET A 362 3.32 23.48 -11.97
C MET A 362 3.63 24.69 -12.86
N SER A 363 3.35 24.56 -14.16
CA SER A 363 3.23 25.72 -15.05
C SER A 363 1.81 26.26 -14.93
N VAL A 364 1.65 27.43 -14.37
CA VAL A 364 0.37 28.18 -14.39
C VAL A 364 0.52 29.24 -15.48
N GLU A 365 -0.20 29.03 -16.60
CA GLU A 365 -0.37 30.06 -17.63
C GLU A 365 -1.29 31.20 -17.17
#